data_b3b356030f76a90e4d6ffda4e3f20bbe
#
_entry.id   b3b356030f76a90e4d6ffda4e3f20bbe
#
_cell.length_a   1.000
_cell.length_b   1.000
_cell.length_c   1.000
_cell.angle_alpha   90.00
_cell.angle_beta   90.00
_cell.angle_gamma   90.00
#
_symmetry.space_group_name_H-M   'P 1'
#
loop_
_entity.id
_entity.type
_entity.pdbx_description
1 polymer ?
#
loop_
_entity_poly.entity_id
_entity_poly.type
_entity_poly.pdbx_seq_one_letter_code
_entity_poly.pdbx_strand_id
1 'polypeptide(L)'
;MTNTILLSREGGESLSDQIVRSVAARIDDRVLRAGARMPSIRQFATSHGVSPFTVVGAYDKLVARGYLESRRGAGFYIRDRAPLQAPQPPAREPGLAQPEGTQGLDVVWLVRNMFRTVPHQYMPGTGVLPADWLDGVAIGNALRAISRQHSSILLNYGVPQGYLPLRQHLQHKLAELEIGAAPEQIVTTAGVTQAIDMVAREFTRPGDTVFVDDPAWFLMFGSFAALGARVVGIPRLADGPDIAQLAELAAIHKPKLYVINSVLHNPSSTSLSAAKAFQILRIAEEHGITIVEDDIYCDLHPGSSVQPATRMAALDQLKRVIYLGGFSKTMAANLRVGFIATSEEMALRLADRKMLQTLTTSDIGERVVHKVLSEGSYRKHTERIRTRLDGLRARTVRQLEKTGMRIASAPPAGMFVWVDAGRDTNVLTEKAMGQGLLLAPGSLFSPSQLPSQFMRLNIAALQAPEIWRFLQRELAN
;
A
#
# COMPACT_ATOMS: atom_id res chain seq x y z
N MET A 1 45.00 -25.21 -18.59
CA MET A 1 45.01 -25.41 -17.12
C MET A 1 43.56 -25.35 -16.67
N THR A 2 42.95 -26.51 -16.40
CA THR A 2 41.58 -26.63 -15.92
C THR A 2 41.56 -26.30 -14.43
N ASN A 3 41.25 -25.06 -14.10
CA ASN A 3 41.02 -24.66 -12.73
C ASN A 3 39.71 -25.31 -12.25
N THR A 4 39.82 -26.40 -11.50
CA THR A 4 38.73 -27.22 -11.00
C THR A 4 37.82 -26.37 -10.12
N ILE A 5 36.53 -26.38 -10.42
CA ILE A 5 35.50 -25.76 -9.56
C ILE A 5 35.28 -26.70 -8.36
N LEU A 6 35.46 -26.20 -7.15
CA LEU A 6 35.15 -26.97 -5.95
C LEU A 6 33.60 -26.93 -5.74
N LEU A 7 33.00 -28.11 -5.82
CA LEU A 7 31.57 -28.31 -5.61
C LEU A 7 31.33 -29.00 -4.26
N SER A 8 30.49 -28.48 -3.42
CA SER A 8 30.12 -29.08 -2.14
C SER A 8 28.74 -29.77 -2.25
N ARG A 9 28.67 -31.02 -1.76
CA ARG A 9 27.40 -31.78 -1.66
C ARG A 9 26.69 -31.56 -0.30
N GLU A 10 27.36 -30.92 0.65
CA GLU A 10 26.86 -30.72 2.03
C GLU A 10 26.17 -29.37 2.25
N GLY A 11 26.11 -28.51 1.24
CA GLY A 11 25.45 -27.19 1.31
C GLY A 11 24.01 -27.21 0.83
N GLY A 12 23.18 -26.31 1.29
CA GLY A 12 21.77 -26.14 0.86
C GLY A 12 21.59 -25.66 -0.59
N GLU A 13 22.67 -25.33 -1.31
CA GLU A 13 22.64 -24.87 -2.70
C GLU A 13 22.83 -26.04 -3.69
N SER A 14 21.98 -26.07 -4.73
CA SER A 14 22.07 -27.12 -5.74
C SER A 14 23.44 -27.11 -6.49
N LEU A 15 23.97 -28.27 -6.87
CA LEU A 15 25.20 -28.35 -7.65
C LEU A 15 25.13 -27.54 -8.96
N SER A 16 23.95 -27.46 -9.58
CA SER A 16 23.72 -26.64 -10.77
C SER A 16 23.92 -25.15 -10.47
N ASP A 17 23.41 -24.64 -9.32
CA ASP A 17 23.56 -23.24 -8.96
C ASP A 17 24.99 -22.90 -8.55
N GLN A 18 25.70 -23.81 -7.89
CA GLN A 18 27.13 -23.67 -7.59
C GLN A 18 27.99 -23.56 -8.87
N ILE A 19 27.70 -24.36 -9.90
CA ILE A 19 28.36 -24.27 -11.22
C ILE A 19 28.07 -22.89 -11.83
N VAL A 20 26.80 -22.48 -11.86
CA VAL A 20 26.39 -21.18 -12.42
C VAL A 20 27.14 -20.05 -11.74
N ARG A 21 27.14 -19.99 -10.41
CA ARG A 21 27.83 -18.97 -9.65
C ARG A 21 29.34 -18.94 -9.92
N SER A 22 29.99 -20.09 -9.90
CA SER A 22 31.42 -20.16 -10.11
C SER A 22 31.86 -19.79 -11.54
N VAL A 23 31.10 -20.23 -12.56
CA VAL A 23 31.37 -19.85 -13.94
C VAL A 23 31.09 -18.37 -14.17
N ALA A 24 29.98 -17.84 -13.67
CA ALA A 24 29.64 -16.44 -13.79
C ALA A 24 30.71 -15.54 -13.16
N ALA A 25 31.13 -15.82 -11.92
CA ALA A 25 32.21 -15.07 -11.26
C ALA A 25 33.48 -15.03 -12.08
N ARG A 26 33.90 -16.20 -12.66
CA ARG A 26 35.11 -16.25 -13.47
C ARG A 26 35.00 -15.50 -14.81
N ILE A 27 33.80 -15.36 -15.36
CA ILE A 27 33.56 -14.54 -16.55
C ILE A 27 33.60 -13.05 -16.15
N ASP A 28 32.95 -12.70 -15.06
CA ASP A 28 32.92 -11.32 -14.54
C ASP A 28 34.35 -10.84 -14.15
N ASP A 29 35.15 -11.72 -13.54
CA ASP A 29 36.57 -11.49 -13.19
C ASP A 29 37.51 -11.58 -14.41
N ARG A 30 36.98 -11.77 -15.62
CA ARG A 30 37.74 -11.93 -16.88
C ARG A 30 38.75 -13.09 -16.89
N VAL A 31 38.64 -14.05 -15.99
CA VAL A 31 39.43 -15.27 -15.98
C VAL A 31 39.04 -16.16 -17.17
N LEU A 32 37.75 -16.19 -17.49
CA LEU A 32 37.23 -16.82 -18.69
C LEU A 32 36.94 -15.72 -19.72
N ARG A 33 37.62 -15.78 -20.88
CA ARG A 33 37.56 -14.69 -21.88
C ARG A 33 36.33 -14.84 -22.79
N ALA A 34 35.77 -13.71 -23.19
CA ALA A 34 34.72 -13.64 -24.20
C ALA A 34 35.13 -14.38 -25.50
N GLY A 35 34.19 -15.05 -26.12
CA GLY A 35 34.41 -15.86 -27.31
C GLY A 35 35.07 -17.23 -27.05
N ALA A 36 35.58 -17.50 -25.85
CA ALA A 36 36.15 -18.79 -25.52
C ALA A 36 35.07 -19.87 -25.47
N ARG A 37 35.45 -21.08 -25.95
CA ARG A 37 34.56 -22.23 -25.93
C ARG A 37 34.58 -22.89 -24.56
N MET A 38 33.37 -23.15 -24.04
CA MET A 38 33.19 -23.93 -22.81
C MET A 38 33.43 -25.44 -23.09
N PRO A 39 33.88 -26.19 -22.08
CA PRO A 39 33.94 -27.67 -22.19
C PRO A 39 32.55 -28.22 -22.58
N SER A 40 32.52 -29.30 -23.33
CA SER A 40 31.27 -29.99 -23.61
C SER A 40 30.61 -30.47 -22.31
N ILE A 41 29.28 -30.61 -22.31
CA ILE A 41 28.52 -31.11 -21.15
C ILE A 41 29.14 -32.37 -20.56
N ARG A 42 29.54 -33.34 -21.42
CA ARG A 42 30.17 -34.59 -20.99
C ARG A 42 31.53 -34.36 -20.36
N GLN A 43 32.38 -33.56 -21.01
CA GLN A 43 33.71 -33.22 -20.47
C GLN A 43 33.62 -32.49 -19.14
N PHE A 44 32.75 -31.52 -19.00
CA PHE A 44 32.55 -30.78 -17.75
C PHE A 44 32.02 -31.72 -16.65
N ALA A 45 31.05 -32.57 -16.95
CA ALA A 45 30.50 -33.55 -16.01
C ALA A 45 31.58 -34.52 -15.50
N THR A 46 32.41 -35.07 -16.39
CA THR A 46 33.49 -35.98 -16.02
C THR A 46 34.54 -35.25 -15.16
N SER A 47 34.97 -34.06 -15.55
CA SER A 47 36.06 -33.33 -14.86
C SER A 47 35.66 -32.83 -13.46
N HIS A 48 34.37 -32.69 -13.16
CA HIS A 48 33.88 -32.17 -11.88
C HIS A 48 33.06 -33.21 -11.08
N GLY A 49 32.96 -34.45 -11.55
CA GLY A 49 32.26 -35.54 -10.85
C GLY A 49 30.76 -35.30 -10.64
N VAL A 50 30.12 -34.66 -11.62
CA VAL A 50 28.68 -34.37 -11.60
C VAL A 50 27.92 -35.04 -12.74
N SER A 51 26.59 -35.13 -12.63
CA SER A 51 25.78 -35.69 -13.71
C SER A 51 25.75 -34.78 -14.95
N PRO A 52 25.70 -35.33 -16.17
CA PRO A 52 25.49 -34.52 -17.38
C PRO A 52 24.24 -33.66 -17.30
N PHE A 53 23.16 -34.13 -16.65
CA PHE A 53 21.92 -33.41 -16.46
C PHE A 53 22.10 -32.15 -15.58
N THR A 54 22.95 -32.24 -14.53
CA THR A 54 23.33 -31.10 -13.69
C THR A 54 24.03 -30.01 -14.51
N VAL A 55 24.92 -30.41 -15.42
CA VAL A 55 25.66 -29.49 -16.29
C VAL A 55 24.74 -28.85 -17.34
N VAL A 56 23.79 -29.61 -17.91
CA VAL A 56 22.77 -29.07 -18.83
C VAL A 56 22.00 -27.94 -18.13
N GLY A 57 21.45 -28.24 -16.95
CA GLY A 57 20.70 -27.23 -16.20
C GLY A 57 21.53 -25.98 -15.81
N ALA A 58 22.83 -26.18 -15.53
CA ALA A 58 23.73 -25.06 -15.25
C ALA A 58 24.02 -24.22 -16.51
N TYR A 59 24.29 -24.87 -17.64
CA TYR A 59 24.58 -24.19 -18.92
C TYR A 59 23.34 -23.45 -19.44
N ASP A 60 22.17 -24.04 -19.35
CA ASP A 60 20.92 -23.39 -19.72
C ASP A 60 20.67 -22.13 -18.87
N LYS A 61 20.91 -22.20 -17.54
CA LYS A 61 20.83 -21.02 -16.65
C LYS A 61 21.87 -19.96 -17.04
N LEU A 62 23.09 -20.34 -17.40
CA LEU A 62 24.12 -19.41 -17.84
C LEU A 62 23.76 -18.75 -19.18
N VAL A 63 23.15 -19.50 -20.11
CA VAL A 63 22.60 -18.95 -21.37
C VAL A 63 21.47 -17.98 -21.08
N ALA A 64 20.51 -18.36 -20.25
CA ALA A 64 19.38 -17.50 -19.85
C ALA A 64 19.84 -16.19 -19.15
N ARG A 65 20.95 -16.25 -18.40
CA ARG A 65 21.56 -15.08 -17.75
C ARG A 65 22.52 -14.31 -18.67
N GLY A 66 22.66 -14.72 -19.93
CA GLY A 66 23.51 -14.06 -20.94
C GLY A 66 25.01 -14.20 -20.72
N TYR A 67 25.50 -15.19 -19.93
CA TYR A 67 26.91 -15.50 -19.77
C TYR A 67 27.44 -16.39 -20.90
N LEU A 68 26.58 -17.27 -21.39
CA LEU A 68 26.94 -18.18 -22.49
C LEU A 68 25.99 -17.97 -23.68
N GLU A 69 26.47 -18.34 -24.86
CA GLU A 69 25.67 -18.52 -26.05
C GLU A 69 25.80 -19.98 -26.55
N SER A 70 24.68 -20.57 -26.96
CA SER A 70 24.65 -21.88 -27.58
C SER A 70 24.78 -21.73 -29.09
N ARG A 71 25.78 -22.36 -29.70
CA ARG A 71 25.94 -22.40 -31.16
C ARG A 71 25.63 -23.83 -31.65
N ARG A 72 24.62 -23.94 -32.50
CA ARG A 72 24.12 -25.23 -33.00
C ARG A 72 25.25 -26.06 -33.63
N GLY A 73 25.48 -27.25 -33.11
CA GLY A 73 26.57 -28.15 -33.56
C GLY A 73 27.98 -27.78 -33.08
N ALA A 74 28.20 -26.61 -32.51
CA ALA A 74 29.51 -26.12 -32.08
C ALA A 74 29.69 -26.06 -30.55
N GLY A 75 28.60 -26.11 -29.77
CA GLY A 75 28.64 -26.11 -28.30
C GLY A 75 28.36 -24.76 -27.68
N PHE A 76 28.85 -24.53 -26.46
CA PHE A 76 28.63 -23.32 -25.68
C PHE A 76 29.86 -22.42 -25.71
N TYR A 77 29.65 -21.12 -25.87
CA TYR A 77 30.70 -20.10 -25.93
C TYR A 77 30.41 -18.99 -24.92
N ILE A 78 31.45 -18.42 -24.37
CA ILE A 78 31.35 -17.26 -23.46
C ILE A 78 30.93 -16.04 -24.28
N ARG A 79 29.82 -15.45 -23.92
CA ARG A 79 29.30 -14.27 -24.61
C ARG A 79 30.20 -13.05 -24.35
N ASP A 80 30.45 -12.28 -25.41
CA ASP A 80 31.06 -10.97 -25.21
C ASP A 80 30.05 -10.06 -24.51
N ARG A 81 30.29 -9.82 -23.23
CA ARG A 81 29.57 -8.84 -22.46
C ARG A 81 30.41 -7.56 -22.53
N ALA A 82 30.17 -6.72 -23.51
CA ALA A 82 30.54 -5.33 -23.35
C ALA A 82 30.04 -4.87 -21.96
N PRO A 83 30.87 -4.24 -21.12
CA PRO A 83 30.35 -3.68 -19.88
C PRO A 83 29.11 -2.86 -20.29
N LEU A 84 27.94 -3.23 -19.74
CA LEU A 84 26.81 -2.33 -19.81
C LEU A 84 27.35 -1.05 -19.19
N GLN A 85 27.85 -0.14 -20.02
CA GLN A 85 28.03 1.23 -19.58
C GLN A 85 26.66 1.58 -19.01
N ALA A 86 26.60 1.74 -17.68
CA ALA A 86 25.43 2.33 -17.08
C ALA A 86 25.10 3.51 -18.00
N PRO A 87 23.88 3.60 -18.57
CA PRO A 87 23.55 4.73 -19.39
C PRO A 87 24.02 5.94 -18.61
N GLN A 88 24.95 6.71 -19.15
CA GLN A 88 25.24 8.00 -18.56
C GLN A 88 23.88 8.66 -18.41
N PRO A 89 23.51 9.11 -17.20
CA PRO A 89 22.22 9.77 -17.05
C PRO A 89 22.17 10.78 -18.18
N PRO A 90 21.13 10.77 -19.02
CA PRO A 90 21.03 11.67 -20.15
C PRO A 90 21.36 13.04 -19.59
N ALA A 91 22.30 13.75 -20.26
CA ALA A 91 22.57 15.13 -19.90
C ALA A 91 21.19 15.77 -19.79
N ARG A 92 20.84 16.27 -18.59
CA ARG A 92 19.54 16.86 -18.32
C ARG A 92 19.25 17.81 -19.47
N GLU A 93 18.30 17.41 -20.34
CA GLU A 93 17.80 18.33 -21.35
C GLU A 93 17.26 19.54 -20.59
N PRO A 94 17.68 20.75 -20.94
CA PRO A 94 17.12 21.97 -20.35
C PRO A 94 15.73 22.16 -20.96
N GLY A 95 14.72 21.43 -20.47
CA GLY A 95 13.44 21.50 -21.16
C GLY A 95 12.22 21.04 -20.37
N LEU A 96 12.41 20.38 -19.23
CA LEU A 96 11.37 20.20 -18.25
C LEU A 96 11.85 20.83 -16.95
N ALA A 97 11.90 22.16 -16.95
CA ALA A 97 11.99 22.92 -15.73
C ALA A 97 10.83 22.47 -14.84
N GLN A 98 11.13 21.75 -13.76
CA GLN A 98 10.21 21.73 -12.63
C GLN A 98 9.96 23.21 -12.28
N PRO A 99 8.71 23.62 -12.00
CA PRO A 99 8.45 24.99 -11.59
C PRO A 99 9.45 25.33 -10.48
N GLU A 100 10.31 26.27 -10.74
CA GLU A 100 11.17 26.87 -9.72
C GLU A 100 10.23 27.43 -8.65
N GLY A 101 10.17 26.80 -7.50
CA GLY A 101 9.41 27.37 -6.40
C GLY A 101 8.84 26.43 -5.37
N THR A 102 9.05 25.11 -5.40
CA THR A 102 8.74 24.29 -4.22
C THR A 102 9.68 23.07 -4.16
N GLN A 103 10.85 23.24 -3.55
CA GLN A 103 11.52 22.16 -2.85
C GLN A 103 10.75 21.88 -1.55
N GLY A 104 9.42 21.77 -1.64
CA GLY A 104 8.57 21.39 -0.53
C GLY A 104 8.43 19.88 -0.49
N LEU A 105 8.32 19.33 0.70
CA LEU A 105 7.90 17.95 0.94
C LEU A 105 6.54 17.75 0.27
N ASP A 106 6.49 17.07 -0.88
CA ASP A 106 5.25 16.76 -1.57
C ASP A 106 4.78 15.33 -1.25
N VAL A 107 3.53 15.04 -1.59
CA VAL A 107 2.91 13.72 -1.41
C VAL A 107 3.74 12.62 -2.08
N VAL A 108 4.25 12.86 -3.28
CA VAL A 108 5.06 11.91 -4.05
C VAL A 108 6.38 11.63 -3.34
N TRP A 109 6.98 12.67 -2.73
CA TRP A 109 8.18 12.56 -1.92
C TRP A 109 7.97 11.60 -0.71
N LEU A 110 6.90 11.77 0.06
CA LEU A 110 6.62 10.87 1.20
C LEU A 110 6.42 9.43 0.71
N VAL A 111 5.63 9.24 -0.34
CA VAL A 111 5.36 7.91 -0.90
C VAL A 111 6.66 7.24 -1.36
N ARG A 112 7.52 7.94 -2.10
CA ARG A 112 8.83 7.41 -2.51
C ARG A 112 9.68 7.00 -1.32
N ASN A 113 9.68 7.79 -0.25
CA ASN A 113 10.45 7.48 0.95
C ASN A 113 9.85 6.32 1.77
N MET A 114 8.53 6.10 1.71
CA MET A 114 7.89 4.92 2.32
C MET A 114 8.32 3.59 1.68
N PHE A 115 8.79 3.61 0.42
CA PHE A 115 9.32 2.42 -0.27
C PHE A 115 10.83 2.24 -0.14
N ARG A 116 11.52 3.08 0.64
CA ARG A 116 12.94 2.87 0.92
C ARG A 116 13.15 1.63 1.80
N THR A 117 14.28 0.97 1.62
CA THR A 117 14.70 -0.17 2.45
C THR A 117 15.22 0.32 3.81
N VAL A 118 14.34 0.89 4.61
CA VAL A 118 14.63 1.35 5.98
C VAL A 118 13.80 0.49 6.94
N PRO A 119 14.35 0.04 8.08
CA PRO A 119 13.58 -0.70 9.07
C PRO A 119 12.34 0.09 9.53
N HIS A 120 11.20 -0.59 9.61
CA HIS A 120 9.90 0.02 9.93
C HIS A 120 9.93 0.85 11.22
N GLN A 121 10.71 0.43 12.22
CA GLN A 121 10.87 1.13 13.49
C GLN A 121 11.46 2.54 13.37
N TYR A 122 12.08 2.89 12.24
CA TYR A 122 12.57 4.23 11.94
C TYR A 122 11.64 5.05 11.06
N MET A 123 10.44 4.54 10.81
CA MET A 123 9.47 5.14 9.89
C MET A 123 8.13 5.47 10.59
N PRO A 124 8.11 6.29 11.67
CA PRO A 124 6.87 6.60 12.38
C PRO A 124 5.86 7.39 11.54
N GLY A 125 6.27 7.96 10.41
CA GLY A 125 5.38 8.56 9.41
C GLY A 125 4.65 7.55 8.51
N THR A 126 4.98 6.25 8.57
CA THR A 126 4.37 5.25 7.68
C THR A 126 2.91 4.95 8.04
N GLY A 127 2.12 4.54 7.04
CA GLY A 127 0.72 4.14 7.21
C GLY A 127 0.48 2.63 7.21
N VAL A 128 1.50 1.81 7.54
CA VAL A 128 1.40 0.35 7.60
C VAL A 128 1.84 -0.17 8.96
N LEU A 129 1.45 -1.39 9.30
CA LEU A 129 1.92 -2.10 10.49
C LEU A 129 3.26 -2.78 10.23
N PRO A 130 4.06 -3.07 11.27
CA PRO A 130 5.26 -3.89 11.15
C PRO A 130 4.94 -5.26 10.55
N ALA A 131 5.82 -5.77 9.67
CA ALA A 131 5.61 -7.03 8.98
C ALA A 131 5.52 -8.24 9.95
N ASP A 132 6.25 -8.20 11.07
CA ASP A 132 6.20 -9.22 12.13
C ASP A 132 4.89 -9.23 12.94
N TRP A 133 4.02 -8.21 12.75
CA TRP A 133 2.68 -8.20 13.33
C TRP A 133 1.66 -8.91 12.46
N LEU A 134 1.95 -9.08 11.16
CA LEU A 134 1.04 -9.66 10.17
C LEU A 134 1.24 -11.17 10.07
N ASP A 135 0.18 -11.88 9.70
CA ASP A 135 0.16 -13.35 9.63
C ASP A 135 0.72 -13.87 8.29
N GLY A 136 2.04 -13.74 8.11
CA GLY A 136 2.72 -14.26 6.93
C GLY A 136 2.59 -15.78 6.76
N VAL A 137 2.38 -16.52 7.85
CA VAL A 137 2.21 -17.99 7.81
C VAL A 137 0.87 -18.36 7.17
N ALA A 138 -0.21 -17.70 7.57
CA ALA A 138 -1.54 -17.91 6.97
C ALA A 138 -1.52 -17.60 5.46
N ILE A 139 -0.88 -16.48 5.06
CA ILE A 139 -0.72 -16.12 3.65
C ILE A 139 0.09 -17.17 2.88
N GLY A 140 1.22 -17.63 3.45
CA GLY A 140 2.05 -18.68 2.84
C GLY A 140 1.30 -20.01 2.68
N ASN A 141 0.47 -20.39 3.66
CA ASN A 141 -0.38 -21.58 3.59
C ASN A 141 -1.45 -21.44 2.50
N ALA A 142 -2.10 -20.28 2.42
CA ALA A 142 -3.09 -19.99 1.38
C ALA A 142 -2.48 -20.07 -0.03
N LEU A 143 -1.31 -19.48 -0.25
CA LEU A 143 -0.58 -19.56 -1.51
C LEU A 143 -0.24 -21.00 -1.90
N ARG A 144 0.27 -21.81 -0.97
CA ARG A 144 0.54 -23.23 -1.21
C ARG A 144 -0.73 -24.03 -1.54
N ALA A 145 -1.84 -23.71 -0.90
CA ALA A 145 -3.12 -24.37 -1.20
C ALA A 145 -3.62 -24.01 -2.60
N ILE A 146 -3.49 -22.75 -3.01
CA ILE A 146 -3.90 -22.29 -4.34
C ILE A 146 -3.02 -22.90 -5.44
N SER A 147 -1.70 -22.97 -5.22
CA SER A 147 -0.75 -23.53 -6.20
C SER A 147 -0.96 -25.03 -6.50
N ARG A 148 -1.65 -25.75 -5.59
CA ARG A 148 -2.01 -27.17 -5.78
C ARG A 148 -3.32 -27.38 -6.53
N GLN A 149 -4.08 -26.30 -6.79
CA GLN A 149 -5.31 -26.37 -7.56
C GLN A 149 -5.03 -26.51 -9.06
N HIS A 150 -6.08 -26.57 -9.86
CA HIS A 150 -5.95 -26.70 -11.31
C HIS A 150 -5.15 -25.52 -11.90
N SER A 151 -4.20 -25.81 -12.81
CA SER A 151 -3.29 -24.80 -13.39
C SER A 151 -4.00 -23.65 -14.11
N SER A 152 -5.23 -23.86 -14.61
CA SER A 152 -6.03 -22.81 -15.23
C SER A 152 -6.25 -21.59 -14.33
N ILE A 153 -6.29 -21.78 -13.01
CA ILE A 153 -6.43 -20.70 -12.02
C ILE A 153 -5.22 -19.75 -12.07
N LEU A 154 -4.04 -20.29 -12.38
CA LEU A 154 -2.80 -19.52 -12.43
C LEU A 154 -2.54 -18.88 -13.80
N LEU A 155 -3.25 -19.34 -14.85
CA LEU A 155 -2.93 -19.01 -16.25
C LEU A 155 -4.00 -18.10 -16.89
N ASN A 156 -5.23 -18.11 -16.38
CA ASN A 156 -6.33 -17.36 -16.98
C ASN A 156 -6.57 -16.03 -16.23
N TYR A 157 -7.20 -15.09 -16.92
CA TYR A 157 -7.73 -13.88 -16.29
C TYR A 157 -8.78 -14.22 -15.24
N GLY A 158 -8.86 -13.40 -14.19
CA GLY A 158 -9.98 -13.41 -13.25
C GLY A 158 -11.26 -12.84 -13.86
N VAL A 159 -12.27 -12.66 -13.02
CA VAL A 159 -13.53 -12.02 -13.40
C VAL A 159 -13.42 -10.50 -13.19
N PRO A 160 -13.86 -9.65 -14.13
CA PRO A 160 -13.78 -8.19 -13.97
C PRO A 160 -14.41 -7.66 -12.69
N GLN A 161 -15.57 -8.17 -12.29
CA GLN A 161 -16.21 -7.79 -11.03
C GLN A 161 -15.45 -8.31 -9.80
N GLY A 162 -14.67 -9.39 -9.93
CA GLY A 162 -13.90 -10.02 -8.89
C GLY A 162 -14.36 -11.44 -8.55
N TYR A 163 -13.52 -12.17 -7.82
CA TYR A 163 -13.73 -13.56 -7.43
C TYR A 163 -15.00 -13.73 -6.61
N LEU A 164 -16.00 -14.45 -7.15
CA LEU A 164 -17.34 -14.56 -6.56
C LEU A 164 -17.31 -15.08 -5.10
N PRO A 165 -16.56 -16.12 -4.73
CA PRO A 165 -16.53 -16.56 -3.33
C PRO A 165 -16.00 -15.49 -2.36
N LEU A 166 -15.07 -14.62 -2.80
CA LEU A 166 -14.65 -13.48 -1.98
C LEU A 166 -15.78 -12.46 -1.83
N ARG A 167 -16.50 -12.13 -2.93
CA ARG A 167 -17.63 -11.18 -2.89
C ARG A 167 -18.77 -11.69 -1.99
N GLN A 168 -19.04 -12.99 -2.00
CA GLN A 168 -19.99 -13.63 -1.08
C GLN A 168 -19.53 -13.52 0.39
N HIS A 169 -18.24 -13.72 0.64
CA HIS A 169 -17.68 -13.54 2.00
C HIS A 169 -17.77 -12.06 2.43
N LEU A 170 -17.49 -11.12 1.51
CA LEU A 170 -17.60 -9.69 1.77
C LEU A 170 -19.04 -9.25 2.06
N GLN A 171 -20.05 -9.86 1.43
CA GLN A 171 -21.47 -9.68 1.77
C GLN A 171 -21.72 -9.95 3.26
N HIS A 172 -21.24 -11.07 3.79
CA HIS A 172 -21.39 -11.39 5.21
C HIS A 172 -20.65 -10.39 6.11
N LYS A 173 -19.42 -10.03 5.72
CA LYS A 173 -18.63 -9.02 6.45
C LYS A 173 -19.32 -7.65 6.48
N LEU A 174 -19.95 -7.23 5.38
CA LEU A 174 -20.71 -5.98 5.30
C LEU A 174 -21.98 -6.05 6.14
N ALA A 175 -22.67 -7.19 6.17
CA ALA A 175 -23.82 -7.39 7.03
C ALA A 175 -23.50 -7.27 8.53
N GLU A 176 -22.31 -7.71 8.98
CA GLU A 176 -21.81 -7.47 10.35
C GLU A 176 -21.61 -5.98 10.67
N LEU A 177 -21.46 -5.15 9.64
CA LEU A 177 -21.37 -3.68 9.72
C LEU A 177 -22.72 -2.99 9.44
N GLU A 178 -23.81 -3.75 9.41
CA GLU A 178 -25.18 -3.28 9.12
C GLU A 178 -25.34 -2.70 7.69
N ILE A 179 -24.45 -3.06 6.77
CA ILE A 179 -24.50 -2.65 5.36
C ILE A 179 -25.06 -3.81 4.54
N GLY A 180 -26.29 -3.63 4.03
CA GLY A 180 -26.92 -4.59 3.12
C GLY A 180 -26.31 -4.50 1.72
N ALA A 181 -25.61 -5.56 1.29
CA ALA A 181 -25.03 -5.62 -0.05
C ALA A 181 -25.12 -7.04 -0.60
N ALA A 182 -25.65 -7.22 -1.80
CA ALA A 182 -25.57 -8.48 -2.54
C ALA A 182 -24.18 -8.59 -3.21
N PRO A 183 -23.71 -9.81 -3.58
CA PRO A 183 -22.45 -9.98 -4.27
C PRO A 183 -22.35 -9.17 -5.58
N GLU A 184 -23.47 -8.91 -6.25
CA GLU A 184 -23.59 -8.12 -7.47
C GLU A 184 -23.30 -6.63 -7.24
N GLN A 185 -23.46 -6.17 -6.01
CA GLN A 185 -23.16 -4.80 -5.57
C GLN A 185 -21.69 -4.58 -5.17
N ILE A 186 -20.87 -5.65 -5.22
CA ILE A 186 -19.48 -5.62 -4.76
C ILE A 186 -18.53 -5.79 -5.95
N VAL A 187 -17.55 -4.90 -6.08
CA VAL A 187 -16.49 -4.96 -7.09
C VAL A 187 -15.14 -4.98 -6.38
N THR A 188 -14.30 -5.98 -6.64
CA THR A 188 -12.94 -6.03 -6.10
C THR A 188 -12.02 -5.06 -6.82
N THR A 189 -11.01 -4.57 -6.11
CA THR A 189 -10.03 -3.58 -6.63
C THR A 189 -8.60 -3.91 -6.17
N ALA A 190 -7.61 -3.34 -6.83
CA ALA A 190 -6.22 -3.42 -6.40
C ALA A 190 -5.94 -2.48 -5.19
N GLY A 191 -6.72 -2.68 -4.11
CA GLY A 191 -6.74 -1.86 -2.91
C GLY A 191 -7.58 -0.58 -3.07
N VAL A 192 -7.83 0.09 -1.95
CA VAL A 192 -8.67 1.31 -1.88
C VAL A 192 -8.15 2.45 -2.77
N THR A 193 -6.85 2.52 -3.04
CA THR A 193 -6.28 3.51 -3.96
C THR A 193 -6.87 3.40 -5.37
N GLN A 194 -6.98 2.17 -5.92
CA GLN A 194 -7.65 1.96 -7.20
C GLN A 194 -9.14 2.23 -7.10
N ALA A 195 -9.78 1.84 -5.99
CA ALA A 195 -11.20 2.11 -5.77
C ALA A 195 -11.51 3.60 -5.87
N ILE A 196 -10.73 4.45 -5.20
CA ILE A 196 -10.86 5.91 -5.26
C ILE A 196 -10.64 6.42 -6.69
N ASP A 197 -9.60 5.96 -7.40
CA ASP A 197 -9.34 6.38 -8.79
C ASP A 197 -10.48 5.99 -9.73
N MET A 198 -11.05 4.78 -9.59
CA MET A 198 -12.18 4.32 -10.39
C MET A 198 -13.42 5.20 -10.16
N VAL A 199 -13.75 5.49 -8.89
CA VAL A 199 -14.88 6.37 -8.53
C VAL A 199 -14.61 7.80 -9.00
N ALA A 200 -13.39 8.31 -8.79
CA ALA A 200 -13.00 9.63 -9.27
C ALA A 200 -13.25 9.80 -10.78
N ARG A 201 -12.77 8.85 -11.59
CA ARG A 201 -12.96 8.87 -13.06
C ARG A 201 -14.41 8.70 -13.49
N GLU A 202 -15.23 8.03 -12.68
CA GLU A 202 -16.65 7.88 -12.98
C GLU A 202 -17.41 9.18 -12.78
N PHE A 203 -17.16 9.86 -11.68
CA PHE A 203 -17.96 10.99 -11.22
C PHE A 203 -17.41 12.36 -11.59
N THR A 204 -16.11 12.48 -11.90
CA THR A 204 -15.48 13.79 -12.11
C THR A 204 -15.01 14.02 -13.53
N ARG A 205 -15.07 15.27 -13.96
CA ARG A 205 -14.49 15.81 -15.18
C ARG A 205 -13.56 16.99 -14.82
N PRO A 206 -12.64 17.40 -15.70
CA PRO A 206 -11.82 18.58 -15.45
C PRO A 206 -12.68 19.81 -15.07
N GLY A 207 -12.32 20.46 -13.97
CA GLY A 207 -13.05 21.61 -13.42
C GLY A 207 -14.11 21.27 -12.36
N ASP A 208 -14.55 20.00 -12.24
CA ASP A 208 -15.47 19.59 -11.19
C ASP A 208 -14.81 19.71 -9.80
N THR A 209 -15.63 19.99 -8.79
CA THR A 209 -15.17 20.06 -7.39
C THR A 209 -15.39 18.74 -6.66
N VAL A 210 -14.41 18.34 -5.86
CA VAL A 210 -14.46 17.21 -4.95
C VAL A 210 -14.15 17.71 -3.54
N PHE A 211 -14.99 17.32 -2.58
CA PHE A 211 -14.76 17.59 -1.17
C PHE A 211 -13.98 16.44 -0.53
N VAL A 212 -13.13 16.80 0.42
CA VAL A 212 -12.38 15.90 1.30
C VAL A 212 -12.37 16.49 2.70
N ASP A 213 -12.13 15.68 3.73
CA ASP A 213 -11.82 16.22 5.05
C ASP A 213 -10.49 17.00 5.02
N ASP A 214 -10.31 17.96 5.91
CA ASP A 214 -9.04 18.64 6.14
C ASP A 214 -8.73 18.64 7.65
N PRO A 215 -7.77 17.85 8.11
CA PRO A 215 -6.85 16.98 7.35
C PRO A 215 -7.50 15.69 6.82
N ALA A 216 -6.88 15.07 5.78
CA ALA A 216 -7.28 13.77 5.24
C ALA A 216 -6.10 13.01 4.60
N TRP A 217 -6.37 11.81 4.09
CA TRP A 217 -5.35 10.99 3.42
C TRP A 217 -4.91 11.61 2.09
N PHE A 218 -3.63 11.92 2.02
CA PHE A 218 -3.03 12.78 0.99
C PHE A 218 -2.99 12.21 -0.43
N LEU A 219 -2.92 10.86 -0.62
CA LEU A 219 -2.80 10.29 -1.97
C LEU A 219 -4.01 10.62 -2.85
N MET A 220 -5.20 10.75 -2.28
CA MET A 220 -6.39 11.09 -3.04
C MET A 220 -6.32 12.51 -3.64
N PHE A 221 -5.64 13.46 -2.99
CA PHE A 221 -5.49 14.82 -3.51
C PHE A 221 -4.79 14.81 -4.87
N GLY A 222 -3.66 14.08 -4.97
CA GLY A 222 -2.94 13.90 -6.22
C GLY A 222 -3.75 13.17 -7.29
N SER A 223 -4.54 12.16 -6.91
CA SER A 223 -5.40 11.43 -7.84
C SER A 223 -6.47 12.32 -8.45
N PHE A 224 -7.16 13.13 -7.65
CA PHE A 224 -8.17 14.07 -8.14
C PHE A 224 -7.55 15.21 -8.96
N ALA A 225 -6.43 15.78 -8.50
CA ALA A 225 -5.71 16.82 -9.23
C ALA A 225 -5.25 16.34 -10.61
N ALA A 226 -4.76 15.09 -10.72
CA ALA A 226 -4.37 14.49 -12.00
C ALA A 226 -5.54 14.34 -12.99
N LEU A 227 -6.77 14.32 -12.50
CA LEU A 227 -8.00 14.32 -13.32
C LEU A 227 -8.49 15.74 -13.65
N GLY A 228 -7.78 16.76 -13.19
CA GLY A 228 -8.19 18.17 -13.35
C GLY A 228 -9.33 18.58 -12.42
N ALA A 229 -9.67 17.79 -11.41
CA ALA A 229 -10.68 18.15 -10.44
C ALA A 229 -10.11 19.10 -9.37
N ARG A 230 -10.96 20.04 -8.90
CA ARG A 230 -10.64 20.94 -7.79
C ARG A 230 -10.91 20.25 -6.47
N VAL A 231 -9.89 20.09 -5.64
CA VAL A 231 -10.05 19.52 -4.29
C VAL A 231 -10.26 20.65 -3.29
N VAL A 232 -11.34 20.56 -2.49
CA VAL A 232 -11.68 21.51 -1.45
C VAL A 232 -11.77 20.76 -0.12
N GLY A 233 -10.99 21.22 0.87
CA GLY A 233 -10.96 20.66 2.23
C GLY A 233 -12.12 21.19 3.08
N ILE A 234 -12.78 20.27 3.77
CA ILE A 234 -13.78 20.59 4.81
C ILE A 234 -13.11 20.40 6.18
N PRO A 235 -13.03 21.43 7.03
CA PRO A 235 -12.37 21.31 8.33
C PRO A 235 -12.95 20.17 9.15
N ARG A 236 -12.07 19.30 9.67
CA ARG A 236 -12.46 18.17 10.49
C ARG A 236 -12.30 18.48 11.97
N LEU A 237 -13.39 18.35 12.71
CA LEU A 237 -13.47 18.45 14.16
C LEU A 237 -13.30 17.07 14.82
N ALA A 238 -13.40 17.03 16.15
CA ALA A 238 -13.16 15.80 16.93
C ALA A 238 -14.13 14.65 16.58
N ASP A 239 -15.36 14.96 16.18
CA ASP A 239 -16.44 13.99 15.91
C ASP A 239 -16.91 13.97 14.45
N GLY A 240 -16.14 14.54 13.53
CA GLY A 240 -16.46 14.60 12.10
C GLY A 240 -16.24 16.01 11.53
N PRO A 241 -16.64 16.27 10.27
CA PRO A 241 -16.44 17.55 9.61
C PRO A 241 -17.25 18.70 10.29
N ASP A 242 -16.83 19.92 10.01
CA ASP A 242 -17.63 21.12 10.34
C ASP A 242 -18.84 21.19 9.41
N ILE A 243 -20.02 20.94 9.97
CA ILE A 243 -21.27 20.85 9.22
C ILE A 243 -21.70 22.20 8.64
N ALA A 244 -21.44 23.30 9.35
CA ALA A 244 -21.79 24.64 8.88
C ALA A 244 -20.96 25.00 7.64
N GLN A 245 -19.66 24.78 7.70
CA GLN A 245 -18.78 24.99 6.56
C GLN A 245 -19.08 24.02 5.41
N LEU A 246 -19.40 22.75 5.70
CA LEU A 246 -19.79 21.78 4.67
C LEU A 246 -21.01 22.30 3.89
N ALA A 247 -22.06 22.76 4.57
CA ALA A 247 -23.27 23.27 3.92
C ALA A 247 -22.99 24.54 3.09
N GLU A 248 -22.26 25.49 3.65
CA GLU A 248 -21.88 26.73 2.96
C GLU A 248 -21.08 26.44 1.68
N LEU A 249 -20.00 25.63 1.80
CA LEU A 249 -19.13 25.31 0.67
C LEU A 249 -19.85 24.44 -0.37
N ALA A 250 -20.82 23.57 0.04
CA ALA A 250 -21.61 22.77 -0.89
C ALA A 250 -22.49 23.66 -1.80
N ALA A 251 -23.11 24.70 -1.22
CA ALA A 251 -23.91 25.67 -1.98
C ALA A 251 -23.05 26.46 -3.00
N ILE A 252 -21.83 26.86 -2.61
CA ILE A 252 -20.91 27.65 -3.43
C ILE A 252 -20.29 26.79 -4.53
N HIS A 253 -19.74 25.61 -4.20
CA HIS A 253 -18.88 24.84 -5.09
C HIS A 253 -19.56 23.70 -5.83
N LYS A 254 -20.78 23.30 -5.39
CA LYS A 254 -21.58 22.21 -6.00
C LYS A 254 -20.76 20.94 -6.28
N PRO A 255 -20.11 20.35 -5.26
CA PRO A 255 -19.20 19.24 -5.43
C PRO A 255 -19.91 18.00 -6.00
N LYS A 256 -19.21 17.21 -6.80
CA LYS A 256 -19.70 15.92 -7.31
C LYS A 256 -19.55 14.81 -6.29
N LEU A 257 -18.43 14.83 -5.56
CA LEU A 257 -18.07 13.83 -4.56
C LEU A 257 -17.69 14.49 -3.25
N TYR A 258 -17.95 13.77 -2.17
CA TYR A 258 -17.32 14.00 -0.87
C TYR A 258 -16.69 12.71 -0.39
N VAL A 259 -15.35 12.68 -0.30
CA VAL A 259 -14.59 11.53 0.18
C VAL A 259 -14.29 11.70 1.66
N ILE A 260 -14.77 10.76 2.46
CA ILE A 260 -14.65 10.82 3.92
C ILE A 260 -14.17 9.49 4.49
N ASN A 261 -13.36 9.54 5.54
CA ASN A 261 -13.00 8.39 6.35
C ASN A 261 -13.79 8.46 7.66
N SER A 262 -14.86 7.69 7.76
CA SER A 262 -15.83 7.80 8.86
C SER A 262 -15.36 7.17 10.17
N VAL A 263 -14.57 6.10 10.11
CA VAL A 263 -14.11 5.34 11.27
C VAL A 263 -12.60 5.29 11.32
N LEU A 264 -12.00 5.59 12.48
CA LEU A 264 -10.54 5.63 12.67
C LEU A 264 -9.83 6.49 11.61
N HIS A 265 -10.31 7.69 11.46
CA HIS A 265 -9.88 8.65 10.44
C HIS A 265 -8.35 8.80 10.34
N ASN A 266 -7.84 8.82 9.15
CA ASN A 266 -6.43 9.11 8.87
C ASN A 266 -6.28 10.60 8.46
N PRO A 267 -5.62 11.46 9.28
CA PRO A 267 -4.60 11.12 10.28
C PRO A 267 -5.03 11.10 11.75
N SER A 268 -6.24 11.56 12.10
CA SER A 268 -6.61 11.91 13.48
C SER A 268 -7.04 10.72 14.36
N SER A 269 -7.32 9.56 13.78
CA SER A 269 -7.92 8.39 14.45
C SER A 269 -9.29 8.65 15.12
N THR A 270 -9.94 9.76 14.80
CA THR A 270 -11.31 10.07 15.26
C THR A 270 -12.35 9.27 14.46
N SER A 271 -13.55 9.13 15.00
CA SER A 271 -14.67 8.51 14.30
C SER A 271 -15.84 9.48 14.20
N LEU A 272 -16.66 9.30 13.17
CA LEU A 272 -17.83 10.14 12.88
C LEU A 272 -18.93 9.89 13.90
N SER A 273 -19.54 10.95 14.44
CA SER A 273 -20.74 10.84 15.27
C SER A 273 -21.99 10.55 14.41
N ALA A 274 -22.97 9.86 14.98
CA ALA A 274 -24.24 9.58 14.32
C ALA A 274 -24.99 10.86 13.90
N ALA A 275 -24.94 11.89 14.74
CA ALA A 275 -25.57 13.18 14.45
C ALA A 275 -24.97 13.83 13.21
N LYS A 276 -23.63 13.87 13.12
CA LYS A 276 -22.95 14.42 11.93
C LYS A 276 -23.13 13.55 10.69
N ALA A 277 -23.11 12.23 10.82
CA ALA A 277 -23.41 11.33 9.71
C ALA A 277 -24.78 11.64 9.08
N PHE A 278 -25.80 11.81 9.91
CA PHE A 278 -27.14 12.20 9.45
C PHE A 278 -27.14 13.57 8.76
N GLN A 279 -26.47 14.56 9.33
CA GLN A 279 -26.39 15.90 8.75
C GLN A 279 -25.65 15.89 7.39
N ILE A 280 -24.56 15.14 7.28
CA ILE A 280 -23.83 14.98 6.02
C ILE A 280 -24.72 14.36 4.95
N LEU A 281 -25.45 13.29 5.28
CA LEU A 281 -26.35 12.62 4.33
C LEU A 281 -27.44 13.57 3.84
N ARG A 282 -28.01 14.40 4.73
CA ARG A 282 -28.99 15.43 4.33
C ARG A 282 -28.40 16.46 3.38
N ILE A 283 -27.23 17.02 3.71
CA ILE A 283 -26.54 17.99 2.83
C ILE A 283 -26.20 17.34 1.48
N ALA A 284 -25.75 16.10 1.49
CA ALA A 284 -25.44 15.36 0.28
C ALA A 284 -26.69 15.11 -0.60
N GLU A 285 -27.84 14.87 0.02
CA GLU A 285 -29.12 14.73 -0.69
C GLU A 285 -29.56 16.07 -1.30
N GLU A 286 -29.53 17.14 -0.52
CA GLU A 286 -29.92 18.49 -0.93
C GLU A 286 -29.09 19.02 -2.12
N HIS A 287 -27.78 18.73 -2.11
CA HIS A 287 -26.85 19.24 -3.14
C HIS A 287 -26.48 18.22 -4.22
N GLY A 288 -27.06 17.00 -4.20
CA GLY A 288 -26.77 15.96 -5.18
C GLY A 288 -25.34 15.40 -5.12
N ILE A 289 -24.73 15.39 -3.92
CA ILE A 289 -23.36 14.93 -3.69
C ILE A 289 -23.34 13.42 -3.51
N THR A 290 -22.45 12.70 -4.20
CA THR A 290 -22.17 11.30 -3.91
C THR A 290 -21.08 11.21 -2.82
N ILE A 291 -21.33 10.41 -1.79
CA ILE A 291 -20.36 10.19 -0.69
C ILE A 291 -19.51 8.98 -1.01
N VAL A 292 -18.22 9.10 -0.82
CA VAL A 292 -17.25 7.99 -0.89
C VAL A 292 -16.73 7.74 0.52
N GLU A 293 -17.17 6.66 1.13
CA GLU A 293 -16.80 6.30 2.50
C GLU A 293 -15.63 5.33 2.50
N ASP A 294 -14.43 5.81 2.85
CA ASP A 294 -13.23 4.98 3.02
C ASP A 294 -13.15 4.40 4.43
N ASP A 295 -13.37 3.09 4.56
CA ASP A 295 -13.31 2.35 5.82
C ASP A 295 -12.18 1.30 5.83
N ILE A 296 -11.02 1.66 5.28
CA ILE A 296 -9.83 0.78 5.21
C ILE A 296 -9.32 0.32 6.58
N TYR A 297 -9.70 1.01 7.64
CA TYR A 297 -9.31 0.72 9.02
C TYR A 297 -10.38 -0.05 9.82
N CYS A 298 -11.48 -0.50 9.19
CA CYS A 298 -12.61 -1.14 9.88
C CYS A 298 -12.17 -2.29 10.81
N ASP A 299 -11.22 -3.11 10.38
CA ASP A 299 -10.74 -4.26 11.15
C ASP A 299 -9.85 -3.88 12.36
N LEU A 300 -9.42 -2.64 12.48
CA LEU A 300 -8.71 -2.09 13.65
C LEU A 300 -9.67 -1.49 14.69
N HIS A 301 -10.95 -1.35 14.35
CA HIS A 301 -11.96 -0.86 15.27
C HIS A 301 -12.36 -1.96 16.29
N PRO A 302 -12.48 -1.64 17.59
CA PRO A 302 -12.75 -2.64 18.64
C PRO A 302 -14.15 -3.25 18.60
N GLY A 303 -15.04 -2.74 17.77
CA GLY A 303 -16.46 -3.11 17.69
C GLY A 303 -17.36 -2.05 18.32
N SER A 304 -18.59 -1.93 17.80
CA SER A 304 -19.54 -0.90 18.21
C SER A 304 -20.03 -1.06 19.67
N SER A 305 -19.94 -2.26 20.23
CA SER A 305 -20.24 -2.51 21.64
C SER A 305 -19.22 -1.89 22.61
N VAL A 306 -17.98 -1.68 22.14
CA VAL A 306 -16.89 -1.10 22.93
C VAL A 306 -16.79 0.42 22.67
N GLN A 307 -16.95 0.79 21.40
CA GLN A 307 -16.88 2.16 20.94
C GLN A 307 -17.89 2.37 19.80
N PRO A 308 -18.80 3.34 19.89
CA PRO A 308 -19.68 3.64 18.77
C PRO A 308 -18.91 4.02 17.53
N ALA A 309 -19.29 3.46 16.39
CA ALA A 309 -18.76 3.80 15.09
C ALA A 309 -19.91 3.88 14.09
N THR A 310 -20.12 5.06 13.53
CA THR A 310 -21.18 5.27 12.55
C THR A 310 -20.62 5.22 11.15
N ARG A 311 -21.22 4.34 10.34
CA ARG A 311 -20.95 4.25 8.91
C ARG A 311 -22.12 4.83 8.14
N MET A 312 -21.85 5.73 7.24
CA MET A 312 -22.90 6.34 6.42
C MET A 312 -23.51 5.32 5.46
N ALA A 313 -22.72 4.36 4.97
CA ALA A 313 -23.23 3.26 4.14
C ALA A 313 -24.25 2.40 4.87
N ALA A 314 -24.14 2.22 6.20
CA ALA A 314 -25.13 1.51 7.00
C ALA A 314 -26.45 2.30 7.13
N LEU A 315 -26.37 3.64 7.25
CA LEU A 315 -27.54 4.50 7.32
C LEU A 315 -28.23 4.66 5.97
N ASP A 316 -27.46 4.80 4.90
CA ASP A 316 -27.94 5.10 3.54
C ASP A 316 -28.28 3.84 2.72
N GLN A 317 -27.77 2.67 3.15
CA GLN A 317 -27.92 1.39 2.46
C GLN A 317 -27.51 1.47 0.98
N LEU A 318 -26.31 2.08 0.74
CA LEU A 318 -25.65 2.18 -0.57
C LEU A 318 -26.44 2.93 -1.66
N LYS A 319 -27.41 3.77 -1.29
CA LYS A 319 -28.19 4.56 -2.27
C LYS A 319 -27.37 5.72 -2.84
N ARG A 320 -26.66 6.44 -1.97
CA ARG A 320 -25.85 7.61 -2.29
C ARG A 320 -24.40 7.44 -1.82
N VAL A 321 -24.16 6.50 -0.91
CA VAL A 321 -22.85 6.20 -0.35
C VAL A 321 -22.21 5.05 -1.12
N ILE A 322 -21.00 5.28 -1.61
CA ILE A 322 -20.11 4.27 -2.16
C ILE A 322 -19.13 3.90 -1.03
N TYR A 323 -19.22 2.66 -0.56
CA TYR A 323 -18.38 2.16 0.52
C TYR A 323 -17.11 1.51 -0.03
N LEU A 324 -15.96 1.85 0.56
CA LEU A 324 -14.65 1.31 0.20
C LEU A 324 -14.05 0.56 1.39
N GLY A 325 -13.58 -0.65 1.13
CA GLY A 325 -12.90 -1.48 2.12
C GLY A 325 -11.69 -2.20 1.55
N GLY A 326 -10.87 -2.78 2.43
CA GLY A 326 -9.69 -3.51 1.96
C GLY A 326 -8.86 -4.12 3.07
N PHE A 327 -7.83 -4.88 2.68
CA PHE A 327 -7.05 -5.73 3.57
C PHE A 327 -5.58 -5.29 3.71
N SER A 328 -5.21 -4.14 3.15
CA SER A 328 -3.82 -3.67 3.12
C SER A 328 -3.26 -3.33 4.51
N LYS A 329 -4.10 -3.07 5.51
CA LYS A 329 -3.67 -2.62 6.84
C LYS A 329 -3.55 -3.75 7.85
N THR A 330 -4.34 -4.80 7.69
CA THR A 330 -4.47 -5.87 8.68
C THR A 330 -4.08 -7.25 8.16
N MET A 331 -3.99 -7.45 6.83
CA MET A 331 -3.58 -8.73 6.25
C MET A 331 -2.23 -8.61 5.54
N ALA A 332 -2.20 -7.96 4.37
CA ALA A 332 -0.96 -7.66 3.65
C ALA A 332 -1.16 -6.58 2.60
N ALA A 333 -0.35 -5.54 2.65
CA ALA A 333 -0.38 -4.47 1.65
C ALA A 333 -0.01 -4.98 0.25
N ASN A 334 0.85 -5.99 0.14
CA ASN A 334 1.33 -6.55 -1.13
C ASN A 334 0.30 -7.40 -1.87
N LEU A 335 -0.73 -7.92 -1.21
CA LEU A 335 -1.82 -8.65 -1.88
C LEU A 335 -2.65 -7.74 -2.79
N ARG A 336 -2.64 -6.44 -2.53
CA ARG A 336 -3.37 -5.43 -3.31
C ARG A 336 -4.86 -5.79 -3.49
N VAL A 337 -5.55 -6.14 -2.41
CA VAL A 337 -6.97 -6.47 -2.44
C VAL A 337 -7.77 -5.44 -1.63
N GLY A 338 -8.70 -4.80 -2.30
CA GLY A 338 -9.74 -3.94 -1.78
C GLY A 338 -11.06 -4.22 -2.48
N PHE A 339 -12.09 -3.48 -2.13
CA PHE A 339 -13.39 -3.60 -2.77
C PHE A 339 -14.19 -2.31 -2.66
N ILE A 340 -15.17 -2.18 -3.55
CA ILE A 340 -16.21 -1.17 -3.56
C ILE A 340 -17.53 -1.90 -3.31
N ALA A 341 -18.38 -1.36 -2.43
CA ALA A 341 -19.79 -1.76 -2.33
C ALA A 341 -20.67 -0.53 -2.65
N THR A 342 -21.64 -0.70 -3.56
CA THR A 342 -22.48 0.39 -4.06
C THR A 342 -23.78 -0.19 -4.64
N SER A 343 -24.62 0.61 -5.33
CA SER A 343 -25.77 0.09 -6.07
C SER A 343 -25.33 -0.89 -7.17
N GLU A 344 -26.19 -1.83 -7.54
CA GLU A 344 -25.87 -2.84 -8.57
C GLU A 344 -25.53 -2.19 -9.92
N GLU A 345 -26.30 -1.18 -10.34
CA GLU A 345 -26.03 -0.43 -11.57
C GLU A 345 -24.65 0.22 -11.55
N MET A 346 -24.30 0.87 -10.44
CA MET A 346 -22.99 1.51 -10.29
C MET A 346 -21.87 0.49 -10.21
N ALA A 347 -22.08 -0.65 -9.56
CA ALA A 347 -21.09 -1.73 -9.50
C ALA A 347 -20.77 -2.27 -10.90
N LEU A 348 -21.78 -2.44 -11.76
CA LEU A 348 -21.59 -2.85 -13.15
C LEU A 348 -20.77 -1.80 -13.92
N ARG A 349 -21.13 -0.51 -13.83
CA ARG A 349 -20.38 0.59 -14.48
C ARG A 349 -18.93 0.66 -14.02
N LEU A 350 -18.66 0.45 -12.74
CA LEU A 350 -17.31 0.43 -12.21
C LEU A 350 -16.53 -0.82 -12.66
N ALA A 351 -17.19 -1.97 -12.78
CA ALA A 351 -16.58 -3.18 -13.35
C ALA A 351 -16.19 -2.98 -14.82
N ASP A 352 -17.04 -2.34 -15.63
CA ASP A 352 -16.73 -1.98 -17.02
C ASP A 352 -15.53 -1.02 -17.09
N ARG A 353 -15.50 -0.01 -16.23
CA ARG A 353 -14.37 0.91 -16.14
C ARG A 353 -13.06 0.20 -15.75
N LYS A 354 -13.14 -0.74 -14.82
CA LYS A 354 -12.00 -1.59 -14.44
C LYS A 354 -11.47 -2.41 -15.61
N MET A 355 -12.36 -2.97 -16.45
CA MET A 355 -11.95 -3.67 -17.68
C MET A 355 -11.13 -2.77 -18.61
N LEU A 356 -11.54 -1.52 -18.78
CA LEU A 356 -10.81 -0.56 -19.62
C LEU A 356 -9.46 -0.13 -19.03
N GLN A 357 -9.28 -0.20 -17.72
CA GLN A 357 -8.04 0.21 -17.05
C GLN A 357 -7.04 -0.95 -16.90
N THR A 358 -7.49 -2.10 -16.46
CA THR A 358 -6.64 -3.21 -16.00
C THR A 358 -7.15 -4.59 -16.38
N LEU A 359 -8.21 -4.70 -17.19
CA LEU A 359 -8.98 -5.92 -17.47
C LEU A 359 -9.57 -6.53 -16.18
N THR A 360 -8.73 -7.08 -15.33
CA THR A 360 -9.11 -7.68 -14.04
C THR A 360 -8.09 -7.35 -12.98
N THR A 361 -8.43 -7.53 -11.72
CA THR A 361 -7.47 -7.63 -10.62
C THR A 361 -6.84 -9.02 -10.59
N SER A 362 -5.74 -9.17 -9.85
CA SER A 362 -5.09 -10.49 -9.69
C SER A 362 -6.02 -11.45 -8.92
N ASP A 363 -6.51 -12.47 -9.59
CA ASP A 363 -7.34 -13.53 -9.01
C ASP A 363 -6.61 -14.29 -7.89
N ILE A 364 -5.28 -14.41 -7.99
CA ILE A 364 -4.46 -15.04 -6.95
C ILE A 364 -4.57 -14.27 -5.63
N GLY A 365 -4.45 -12.94 -5.65
CA GLY A 365 -4.59 -12.10 -4.47
C GLY A 365 -5.95 -12.23 -3.81
N GLU A 366 -7.01 -12.23 -4.61
CA GLU A 366 -8.40 -12.38 -4.15
C GLU A 366 -8.67 -13.75 -3.52
N ARG A 367 -8.14 -14.82 -4.12
CA ARG A 367 -8.23 -16.19 -3.58
C ARG A 367 -7.45 -16.35 -2.28
N VAL A 368 -6.27 -15.73 -2.16
CA VAL A 368 -5.50 -15.70 -0.90
C VAL A 368 -6.31 -15.04 0.20
N VAL A 369 -6.86 -13.87 -0.06
CA VAL A 369 -7.71 -13.16 0.90
C VAL A 369 -8.91 -14.00 1.29
N HIS A 370 -9.66 -14.54 0.32
CA HIS A 370 -10.81 -15.41 0.58
C HIS A 370 -10.41 -16.61 1.45
N LYS A 371 -9.30 -17.28 1.13
CA LYS A 371 -8.82 -18.44 1.87
C LYS A 371 -8.52 -18.09 3.33
N VAL A 372 -7.79 -16.99 3.57
CA VAL A 372 -7.45 -16.53 4.93
C VAL A 372 -8.71 -16.14 5.73
N LEU A 373 -9.68 -15.49 5.08
CA LEU A 373 -10.95 -15.13 5.72
C LEU A 373 -11.79 -16.36 6.06
N SER A 374 -11.90 -17.32 5.14
CA SER A 374 -12.75 -18.53 5.30
C SER A 374 -12.20 -19.54 6.30
N GLU A 375 -10.90 -19.50 6.64
CA GLU A 375 -10.31 -20.39 7.66
C GLU A 375 -10.52 -19.91 9.10
N GLY A 376 -11.14 -18.72 9.30
CA GLY A 376 -11.50 -18.21 10.62
C GLY A 376 -10.34 -17.71 11.49
N SER A 377 -9.09 -17.82 11.02
CA SER A 377 -7.89 -17.33 11.74
C SER A 377 -7.79 -15.80 11.74
N TYR A 378 -8.35 -15.14 10.74
CA TYR A 378 -8.24 -13.70 10.53
C TYR A 378 -8.84 -12.88 11.69
N ARG A 379 -9.97 -13.28 12.24
CA ARG A 379 -10.59 -12.58 13.37
C ARG A 379 -9.65 -12.58 14.61
N LYS A 380 -9.07 -13.72 14.97
CA LYS A 380 -8.10 -13.81 16.06
C LYS A 380 -6.84 -12.99 15.79
N HIS A 381 -6.44 -12.94 14.52
CA HIS A 381 -5.31 -12.14 14.08
C HIS A 381 -5.56 -10.63 14.28
N THR A 382 -6.71 -10.11 13.84
CA THR A 382 -7.07 -8.69 14.04
C THR A 382 -7.25 -8.33 15.51
N GLU A 383 -7.79 -9.24 16.33
CA GLU A 383 -7.86 -9.08 17.79
C GLU A 383 -6.47 -8.92 18.42
N ARG A 384 -5.49 -9.74 18.01
CA ARG A 384 -4.09 -9.60 18.48
C ARG A 384 -3.47 -8.26 18.08
N ILE A 385 -3.72 -7.79 16.84
CA ILE A 385 -3.23 -6.48 16.40
C ILE A 385 -3.85 -5.38 17.27
N ARG A 386 -5.14 -5.38 17.49
CA ARG A 386 -5.84 -4.39 18.34
C ARG A 386 -5.26 -4.37 19.75
N THR A 387 -5.13 -5.54 20.39
CA THR A 387 -4.54 -5.67 21.74
C THR A 387 -3.12 -5.10 21.80
N ARG A 388 -2.28 -5.35 20.78
CA ARG A 388 -0.92 -4.78 20.71
C ARG A 388 -0.96 -3.26 20.56
N LEU A 389 -1.82 -2.73 19.69
CA LEU A 389 -1.98 -1.28 19.52
C LEU A 389 -2.45 -0.62 20.82
N ASP A 390 -3.44 -1.19 21.50
CA ASP A 390 -3.97 -0.64 22.75
C ASP A 390 -2.94 -0.66 23.87
N GLY A 391 -2.17 -1.73 23.99
CA GLY A 391 -1.07 -1.84 24.96
C GLY A 391 0.03 -0.79 24.74
N LEU A 392 0.29 -0.38 23.50
CA LEU A 392 1.30 0.64 23.16
C LEU A 392 0.75 2.07 23.30
N ARG A 393 -0.54 2.27 23.06
CA ARG A 393 -1.16 3.60 22.94
C ARG A 393 -0.91 4.50 24.15
N ALA A 394 -1.33 4.06 25.34
CA ALA A 394 -1.21 4.86 26.54
C ALA A 394 0.24 5.21 26.88
N ARG A 395 1.17 4.29 26.63
CA ARG A 395 2.60 4.52 26.80
C ARG A 395 3.11 5.56 25.78
N THR A 396 2.72 5.40 24.52
CA THR A 396 3.15 6.30 23.43
C THR A 396 2.63 7.72 23.66
N VAL A 397 1.35 7.89 24.03
CA VAL A 397 0.77 9.19 24.33
C VAL A 397 1.52 9.89 25.46
N ARG A 398 1.72 9.22 26.61
CA ARG A 398 2.49 9.78 27.72
C ARG A 398 3.93 10.15 27.35
N GLN A 399 4.53 9.39 26.44
CA GLN A 399 5.90 9.64 26.00
C GLN A 399 5.97 10.84 25.06
N LEU A 400 4.98 11.02 24.18
CA LEU A 400 4.86 12.20 23.32
C LEU A 400 4.63 13.48 24.13
N GLU A 401 3.75 13.45 25.13
CA GLU A 401 3.55 14.58 26.04
C GLU A 401 4.82 14.99 26.77
N LYS A 402 5.66 14.01 27.20
CA LYS A 402 6.96 14.30 27.81
C LYS A 402 7.96 14.95 26.84
N THR A 403 7.78 14.84 25.54
CA THR A 403 8.60 15.56 24.55
C THR A 403 8.11 16.99 24.28
N GLY A 404 7.02 17.43 24.93
CA GLY A 404 6.42 18.74 24.71
C GLY A 404 5.34 18.75 23.60
N MET A 405 5.06 17.61 22.96
CA MET A 405 3.98 17.52 21.97
C MET A 405 2.62 17.50 22.64
N ARG A 406 1.65 18.17 22.01
CA ARG A 406 0.24 18.10 22.44
C ARG A 406 -0.50 17.11 21.56
N ILE A 407 -1.26 16.21 22.17
CA ILE A 407 -2.16 15.33 21.43
C ILE A 407 -3.39 16.14 21.00
N ALA A 408 -3.63 16.23 19.70
CA ALA A 408 -4.75 16.99 19.15
C ALA A 408 -6.11 16.32 19.43
N SER A 409 -6.14 14.98 19.49
CA SER A 409 -7.27 14.20 19.95
C SER A 409 -6.76 12.95 20.66
N ALA A 410 -7.37 12.53 21.75
CA ALA A 410 -7.05 11.27 22.43
C ALA A 410 -7.63 10.11 21.60
N PRO A 411 -6.81 9.37 20.83
CA PRO A 411 -7.34 8.34 19.96
C PRO A 411 -7.84 7.13 20.80
N PRO A 412 -9.11 6.78 20.74
CA PRO A 412 -9.64 5.65 21.50
C PRO A 412 -9.22 4.31 20.91
N ALA A 413 -8.88 4.27 19.62
CA ALA A 413 -8.42 3.09 18.89
C ALA A 413 -7.58 3.50 17.66
N GLY A 414 -7.24 2.53 16.80
CA GLY A 414 -6.49 2.78 15.56
C GLY A 414 -4.98 2.80 15.75
N MET A 415 -4.25 3.08 14.69
CA MET A 415 -2.79 2.99 14.64
C MET A 415 -2.06 4.34 14.62
N PHE A 416 -2.80 5.45 14.57
CA PHE A 416 -2.23 6.79 14.48
C PHE A 416 -2.49 7.63 15.72
N VAL A 417 -1.60 8.58 15.94
CA VAL A 417 -1.82 9.77 16.76
C VAL A 417 -1.56 11.00 15.91
N TRP A 418 -2.42 12.00 16.06
CA TRP A 418 -2.29 13.31 15.46
C TRP A 418 -1.81 14.28 16.53
N VAL A 419 -0.62 14.82 16.35
CA VAL A 419 0.07 15.60 17.38
C VAL A 419 0.41 16.99 16.88
N ASP A 420 0.38 17.96 17.78
CA ASP A 420 0.88 19.31 17.58
C ASP A 420 2.30 19.37 18.17
N ALA A 421 3.28 19.64 17.32
CA ALA A 421 4.68 19.76 17.70
C ALA A 421 5.10 21.18 18.12
N GLY A 422 4.16 22.15 18.06
CA GLY A 422 4.42 23.54 18.39
C GLY A 422 5.35 24.29 17.44
N ARG A 423 5.72 23.65 16.30
CA ARG A 423 6.61 24.21 15.27
C ARG A 423 6.33 23.61 13.91
N ASP A 424 6.92 24.18 12.86
CA ASP A 424 6.78 23.67 11.51
C ASP A 424 7.31 22.22 11.39
N THR A 425 6.41 21.30 11.11
CA THR A 425 6.71 19.87 11.00
C THR A 425 7.39 19.49 9.69
N ASN A 426 7.38 20.35 8.67
CA ASN A 426 8.18 20.17 7.46
C ASN A 426 9.67 20.25 7.80
N VAL A 427 10.07 21.32 8.50
CA VAL A 427 11.46 21.50 8.97
C VAL A 427 11.90 20.35 9.87
N LEU A 428 11.01 19.91 10.79
CA LEU A 428 11.29 18.77 11.66
C LEU A 428 11.48 17.46 10.84
N THR A 429 10.69 17.27 9.80
CA THR A 429 10.78 16.09 8.91
C THR A 429 12.08 16.08 8.10
N GLU A 430 12.52 17.23 7.57
CA GLU A 430 13.80 17.36 6.86
C GLU A 430 14.98 16.99 7.76
N LYS A 431 15.02 17.51 8.99
CA LYS A 431 16.04 17.15 9.98
C LYS A 431 16.02 15.66 10.34
N ALA A 432 14.82 15.07 10.49
CA ALA A 432 14.65 13.64 10.76
C ALA A 432 15.22 12.78 9.63
N MET A 433 14.98 13.16 8.39
CA MET A 433 15.52 12.47 7.23
C MET A 433 17.04 12.45 7.18
N GLY A 434 17.69 13.55 7.55
CA GLY A 434 19.14 13.60 7.70
C GLY A 434 19.70 12.57 8.69
N GLN A 435 18.85 11.99 9.55
CA GLN A 435 19.18 10.95 10.52
C GLN A 435 18.55 9.59 10.18
N GLY A 436 18.03 9.42 8.98
CA GLY A 436 17.41 8.16 8.52
C GLY A 436 16.03 7.88 9.12
N LEU A 437 15.35 8.89 9.68
CA LEU A 437 14.00 8.78 10.23
C LEU A 437 12.98 9.33 9.23
N LEU A 438 11.83 8.66 9.08
CA LEU A 438 10.73 9.12 8.23
C LEU A 438 9.54 9.57 9.07
N LEU A 439 9.28 10.87 9.10
CA LEU A 439 8.09 11.48 9.70
C LEU A 439 7.03 11.78 8.62
N ALA A 440 5.81 12.11 9.03
CA ALA A 440 4.73 12.53 8.14
C ALA A 440 4.18 13.89 8.61
N PRO A 441 4.67 15.00 8.04
CA PRO A 441 4.27 16.35 8.43
C PRO A 441 2.83 16.65 8.06
N GLY A 442 2.22 17.57 8.78
CA GLY A 442 0.79 17.92 8.64
C GLY A 442 0.44 18.55 7.31
N SER A 443 1.37 19.25 6.68
CA SER A 443 1.17 19.84 5.34
C SER A 443 0.72 18.82 4.29
N LEU A 444 1.19 17.57 4.39
CA LEU A 444 0.80 16.50 3.47
C LEU A 444 -0.68 16.11 3.59
N PHE A 445 -1.29 16.30 4.75
CA PHE A 445 -2.67 15.89 5.04
C PHE A 445 -3.69 16.99 4.75
N SER A 446 -3.26 18.16 4.27
CA SER A 446 -4.15 19.23 3.84
C SER A 446 -4.11 19.41 2.33
N PRO A 447 -5.25 19.62 1.65
CA PRO A 447 -5.25 19.98 0.23
C PRO A 447 -4.48 21.25 -0.08
N SER A 448 -4.38 22.18 0.88
CA SER A 448 -3.63 23.43 0.74
C SER A 448 -2.11 23.25 0.80
N GLN A 449 -1.63 22.16 1.38
CA GLN A 449 -0.21 21.84 1.61
C GLN A 449 0.60 22.95 2.31
N LEU A 450 -0.08 23.85 3.03
CA LEU A 450 0.58 24.91 3.79
C LEU A 450 1.38 24.33 4.98
N PRO A 451 2.45 25.01 5.44
CA PRO A 451 3.19 24.62 6.62
C PRO A 451 2.28 24.38 7.82
N SER A 452 2.55 23.34 8.58
CA SER A 452 1.71 22.89 9.69
C SER A 452 2.54 22.54 10.91
N GLN A 453 1.99 22.84 12.09
CA GLN A 453 2.55 22.40 13.38
C GLN A 453 2.12 20.97 13.72
N PHE A 454 1.15 20.43 13.01
CA PHE A 454 0.68 19.06 13.23
C PHE A 454 1.50 18.04 12.46
N MET A 455 1.50 16.79 12.96
CA MET A 455 2.05 15.63 12.25
C MET A 455 1.33 14.35 12.63
N ARG A 456 1.38 13.36 11.74
CA ARG A 456 0.88 12.02 12.01
C ARG A 456 2.01 11.11 12.42
N LEU A 457 1.80 10.37 13.51
CA LEU A 457 2.70 9.33 13.98
C LEU A 457 1.97 7.99 14.09
N ASN A 458 2.63 6.92 13.62
CA ASN A 458 2.16 5.55 13.76
C ASN A 458 2.70 4.95 15.06
N ILE A 459 1.80 4.63 15.99
CA ILE A 459 2.20 4.11 17.32
C ILE A 459 2.95 2.76 17.25
N ALA A 460 2.68 1.94 16.23
CA ALA A 460 3.39 0.67 16.05
C ALA A 460 4.85 0.86 15.61
N ALA A 461 5.20 2.00 15.00
CA ALA A 461 6.54 2.33 14.55
C ALA A 461 7.34 3.19 15.54
N LEU A 462 6.72 3.66 16.64
CA LEU A 462 7.35 4.51 17.67
C LEU A 462 8.04 3.67 18.76
N GLN A 463 8.78 2.62 18.39
CA GLN A 463 9.42 1.73 19.36
C GLN A 463 10.92 1.94 19.48
N ALA A 464 11.56 2.56 18.48
CA ALA A 464 13.02 2.78 18.48
C ALA A 464 13.42 3.95 19.39
N PRO A 465 14.40 3.78 20.29
CA PRO A 465 14.88 4.85 21.18
C PRO A 465 15.44 6.07 20.43
N GLU A 466 15.93 5.87 19.22
CA GLU A 466 16.49 6.91 18.34
C GLU A 466 15.46 7.99 18.02
N ILE A 467 14.20 7.58 17.76
CA ILE A 467 13.11 8.51 17.48
C ILE A 467 12.85 9.41 18.69
N TRP A 468 12.81 8.82 19.88
CA TRP A 468 12.54 9.57 21.11
C TRP A 468 13.66 10.55 21.43
N ARG A 469 14.94 10.12 21.25
CA ARG A 469 16.10 11.01 21.40
C ARG A 469 16.08 12.16 20.40
N PHE A 470 15.70 11.88 19.15
CA PHE A 470 15.54 12.90 18.13
C PHE A 470 14.44 13.91 18.52
N LEU A 471 13.23 13.43 18.84
CA LEU A 471 12.10 14.30 19.20
C LEU A 471 12.41 15.15 20.44
N GLN A 472 12.98 14.56 21.49
CA GLN A 472 13.37 15.30 22.70
C GLN A 472 14.37 16.42 22.38
N ARG A 473 15.39 16.15 21.59
CA ARG A 473 16.39 17.16 21.24
C ARG A 473 15.82 18.29 20.40
N GLU A 474 15.03 17.95 19.39
CA GLU A 474 14.50 18.95 18.45
C GLU A 474 13.32 19.76 19.05
N LEU A 475 12.64 19.26 20.06
CA LEU A 475 11.50 19.94 20.68
C LEU A 475 11.84 20.66 22.00
N ALA A 476 13.00 20.35 22.61
CA ALA A 476 13.47 21.02 23.82
C ALA A 476 14.02 22.45 23.57
N ASN A 477 14.32 22.78 22.32
CA ASN A 477 14.78 24.08 21.84
C ASN A 477 13.65 24.83 21.12
#